data_ca4d1d93a20a0ed95f2500870652a3b1
#
_entry.id   ca4d1d93a20a0ed95f2500870652a3b1
#
_cell.length_a   1.000
_cell.length_b   1.000
_cell.length_c   1.000
_cell.angle_alpha   90.00
_cell.angle_beta   90.00
_cell.angle_gamma   90.00
#
_symmetry.space_group_name_H-M   'P 1'
#
loop_
_entity.id
_entity.type
_entity.pdbx_description
1 polymer ?
#
loop_
_entity_poly.entity_id
_entity_poly.type
_entity_poly.pdbx_seq_one_letter_code
_entity_poly.pdbx_strand_id
1 'polypeptide(L)'
;MRDDERRQPFDEDPDDEFEDLFEDIDEEYDEEENPLEGLFEESSEELGEEELEARLQRLFGEPPSSEFAERAARFDKGRELEVRVMGVYERFEYGQPRALLVQLRDNYGRVVPIVIGPCEAHAIASALNEETPPRPMTHDLTRNILTRLGVSIDRVVIDDLWQGTFYAKIYLIHGDEEIEVDARPSDAIALALRFRAPIYMAESVLEIEGQSEDYS
;
A
#
# COMPACT_ATOMS: atom_id res chain seq x y z
N MET A 1 33.64 -1.67 -59.61
CA MET A 1 32.20 -1.46 -59.71
C MET A 1 31.53 -2.62 -59.00
N ARG A 2 31.12 -2.43 -57.77
CA ARG A 2 30.27 -3.31 -57.00
C ARG A 2 29.29 -2.40 -56.29
N ASP A 3 28.08 -2.42 -56.76
CA ASP A 3 26.93 -1.70 -56.17
C ASP A 3 26.55 -2.42 -54.85
N ASP A 4 26.63 -1.68 -53.80
CA ASP A 4 26.33 -2.08 -52.43
C ASP A 4 24.87 -1.68 -52.17
N GLU A 5 23.95 -2.60 -52.47
CA GLU A 5 22.54 -2.46 -52.09
C GLU A 5 22.39 -2.57 -50.56
N ARG A 6 22.34 -1.45 -49.88
CA ARG A 6 21.88 -1.34 -48.49
C ARG A 6 20.35 -1.54 -48.48
N ARG A 7 19.95 -2.74 -48.12
CA ARG A 7 18.57 -2.95 -47.66
C ARG A 7 18.37 -2.18 -46.33
N GLN A 8 17.39 -1.30 -46.34
CA GLN A 8 16.85 -0.73 -45.11
C GLN A 8 15.92 -1.76 -44.49
N PRO A 9 16.07 -2.07 -43.18
CA PRO A 9 15.06 -2.79 -42.39
C PRO A 9 14.06 -1.77 -41.84
N PHE A 10 12.83 -2.17 -41.68
CA PHE A 10 11.67 -1.46 -41.11
C PHE A 10 10.77 -0.72 -42.11
N ASP A 11 10.01 -1.51 -42.88
CA ASP A 11 8.69 -1.15 -43.38
C ASP A 11 7.70 -2.28 -43.00
N GLU A 12 7.60 -2.61 -41.73
CA GLU A 12 6.46 -3.33 -41.16
C GLU A 12 5.75 -2.35 -40.21
N ASP A 13 4.49 -2.09 -40.55
CA ASP A 13 3.61 -1.17 -39.87
C ASP A 13 3.35 -1.72 -38.46
N PRO A 14 3.69 -1.03 -37.34
CA PRO A 14 3.53 -1.56 -36.03
C PRO A 14 2.08 -1.73 -35.55
N ASP A 15 1.12 -1.33 -36.39
CA ASP A 15 -0.30 -1.43 -36.09
C ASP A 15 -0.91 -2.80 -36.46
N ASP A 16 -0.26 -3.60 -37.33
CA ASP A 16 -0.78 -4.91 -37.74
C ASP A 16 -0.55 -6.04 -36.73
N GLU A 17 0.41 -5.92 -35.82
CA GLU A 17 0.64 -6.94 -34.76
C GLU A 17 -0.28 -6.75 -33.51
N PHE A 18 -0.99 -5.62 -33.42
CA PHE A 18 -1.84 -5.33 -32.27
C PHE A 18 -3.29 -5.80 -32.43
N GLU A 19 -3.78 -5.95 -33.68
CA GLU A 19 -5.14 -6.44 -33.93
C GLU A 19 -5.29 -7.94 -33.66
N ASP A 20 -4.26 -8.76 -33.95
CA ASP A 20 -4.30 -10.20 -33.72
C ASP A 20 -4.26 -10.60 -32.23
N LEU A 21 -3.92 -9.67 -31.31
CA LEU A 21 -3.82 -9.94 -29.86
C LEU A 21 -5.18 -9.84 -29.15
N PHE A 22 -6.19 -9.30 -29.80
CA PHE A 22 -7.52 -9.07 -29.22
C PHE A 22 -8.64 -9.91 -29.88
N GLU A 23 -8.36 -10.62 -30.99
CA GLU A 23 -9.39 -11.46 -31.66
C GLU A 23 -9.80 -12.70 -30.82
N ASP A 24 -8.99 -13.14 -29.85
CA ASP A 24 -9.29 -14.32 -29.03
C ASP A 24 -9.97 -13.98 -27.67
N ILE A 25 -10.32 -12.70 -27.42
CA ILE A 25 -10.90 -12.28 -26.13
C ILE A 25 -12.44 -12.24 -26.14
N ASP A 26 -13.06 -12.35 -27.30
CA ASP A 26 -14.51 -12.18 -27.47
C ASP A 26 -15.35 -13.45 -27.32
N GLU A 27 -14.78 -14.61 -27.02
CA GLU A 27 -15.56 -15.81 -26.78
C GLU A 27 -15.39 -16.34 -25.34
N GLU A 28 -16.41 -16.12 -24.54
CA GLU A 28 -16.69 -16.65 -23.20
C GLU A 28 -16.67 -15.63 -22.02
N TYR A 29 -17.31 -14.49 -22.20
CA TYR A 29 -17.95 -13.88 -21.05
C TYR A 29 -19.42 -14.29 -21.05
N ASP A 30 -19.76 -15.32 -20.26
CA ASP A 30 -21.13 -15.56 -19.85
C ASP A 30 -21.69 -14.24 -19.32
N GLU A 31 -22.88 -13.84 -19.81
CA GLU A 31 -23.70 -12.74 -19.29
C GLU A 31 -24.17 -13.05 -17.85
N GLU A 32 -23.24 -13.37 -16.94
CA GLU A 32 -23.52 -13.31 -15.53
C GLU A 32 -23.42 -11.85 -15.10
N GLU A 33 -24.55 -11.33 -14.69
CA GLU A 33 -24.87 -10.00 -14.15
C GLU A 33 -23.64 -9.24 -13.67
N ASN A 34 -23.23 -8.21 -14.41
CA ASN A 34 -22.23 -7.26 -13.98
C ASN A 34 -22.67 -6.68 -12.62
N PRO A 35 -22.00 -6.99 -11.51
CA PRO A 35 -22.43 -6.54 -10.18
C PRO A 35 -22.41 -5.02 -10.01
N LEU A 36 -21.96 -4.29 -11.05
CA LEU A 36 -21.89 -2.84 -11.09
C LEU A 36 -22.99 -2.20 -11.97
N GLU A 37 -23.78 -3.00 -12.73
CA GLU A 37 -24.73 -2.47 -13.70
C GLU A 37 -25.95 -1.77 -13.06
N GLY A 38 -26.19 -1.96 -11.78
CA GLY A 38 -27.22 -1.23 -11.03
C GLY A 38 -26.71 -0.03 -10.23
N LEU A 39 -25.41 0.23 -10.21
CA LEU A 39 -24.81 1.24 -9.33
C LEU A 39 -24.87 2.67 -9.88
N PHE A 40 -25.12 2.84 -11.18
CA PHE A 40 -25.05 4.15 -11.86
C PHE A 40 -26.33 4.59 -12.53
N GLU A 41 -27.41 3.76 -12.53
CA GLU A 41 -28.65 4.06 -13.24
C GLU A 41 -29.75 4.73 -12.40
N GLU A 42 -29.57 4.98 -11.10
CA GLU A 42 -30.56 5.70 -10.33
C GLU A 42 -30.21 7.17 -10.14
N SER A 43 -31.07 7.97 -10.82
CA SER A 43 -31.30 9.40 -10.67
C SER A 43 -30.82 10.02 -9.37
N SER A 44 -30.32 11.24 -9.48
CA SER A 44 -29.97 12.23 -8.48
C SER A 44 -31.16 12.64 -7.56
N GLU A 45 -31.86 11.70 -6.96
CA GLU A 45 -32.70 11.95 -5.79
C GLU A 45 -31.77 11.90 -4.56
N GLU A 46 -31.82 12.92 -3.75
CA GLU A 46 -31.09 12.98 -2.48
C GLU A 46 -31.52 11.78 -1.62
N LEU A 47 -30.68 10.75 -1.60
CA LEU A 47 -30.83 9.60 -0.71
C LEU A 47 -30.84 10.13 0.73
N GLY A 48 -31.88 9.79 1.51
CA GLY A 48 -31.87 10.07 2.93
C GLY A 48 -30.66 9.47 3.64
N GLU A 49 -30.18 10.09 4.72
CA GLU A 49 -29.00 9.63 5.47
C GLU A 49 -29.07 8.14 5.84
N GLU A 50 -30.24 7.63 6.25
CA GLU A 50 -30.46 6.22 6.58
C GLU A 50 -30.29 5.27 5.38
N GLU A 51 -30.66 5.70 4.19
CA GLU A 51 -30.57 4.91 2.97
C GLU A 51 -29.15 4.91 2.42
N LEU A 52 -28.43 6.02 2.58
CA LEU A 52 -27.01 6.15 2.29
C LEU A 52 -26.18 5.25 3.23
N GLU A 53 -26.46 5.25 4.52
CA GLU A 53 -25.80 4.38 5.50
C GLU A 53 -26.06 2.90 5.18
N ALA A 54 -27.30 2.52 4.86
CA ALA A 54 -27.63 1.15 4.48
C ALA A 54 -26.93 0.71 3.19
N ARG A 55 -26.72 1.62 2.24
CA ARG A 55 -26.02 1.36 0.99
C ARG A 55 -24.50 1.23 1.22
N LEU A 56 -23.92 2.07 2.07
CA LEU A 56 -22.52 1.98 2.49
C LEU A 56 -22.25 0.68 3.24
N GLN A 57 -23.15 0.26 4.11
CA GLN A 57 -23.04 -1.04 4.81
C GLN A 57 -23.07 -2.23 3.86
N ARG A 58 -23.87 -2.20 2.79
CA ARG A 58 -23.92 -3.27 1.78
C ARG A 58 -22.63 -3.34 0.94
N LEU A 59 -22.04 -2.17 0.64
CA LEU A 59 -20.84 -2.08 -0.21
C LEU A 59 -19.53 -2.35 0.56
N PHE A 60 -19.46 -1.91 1.80
CA PHE A 60 -18.23 -1.93 2.60
C PHE A 60 -18.31 -2.83 3.84
N GLY A 61 -19.45 -3.51 4.05
CA GLY A 61 -19.71 -4.25 5.27
C GLY A 61 -20.15 -3.33 6.42
N GLU A 62 -20.47 -3.93 7.57
CA GLU A 62 -20.76 -3.15 8.76
C GLU A 62 -19.51 -2.37 9.17
N PRO A 63 -19.63 -1.09 9.57
CA PRO A 63 -18.52 -0.39 10.18
C PRO A 63 -18.01 -1.24 11.35
N PRO A 64 -16.69 -1.26 11.63
CA PRO A 64 -16.15 -2.05 12.70
C PRO A 64 -17.00 -1.84 13.95
N SER A 65 -17.52 -2.93 14.50
CA SER A 65 -18.47 -2.92 15.58
C SER A 65 -17.98 -2.01 16.73
N SER A 66 -18.92 -1.49 17.54
CA SER A 66 -18.57 -0.73 18.76
C SER A 66 -17.55 -1.45 19.63
N GLU A 67 -17.48 -2.79 19.57
CA GLU A 67 -16.42 -3.60 20.17
C GLU A 67 -15.02 -3.25 19.66
N PHE A 68 -14.88 -2.89 18.37
CA PHE A 68 -13.59 -2.50 17.78
C PHE A 68 -13.17 -1.12 18.30
N ALA A 69 -14.09 -0.17 18.36
CA ALA A 69 -13.86 1.16 18.90
C ALA A 69 -13.62 1.13 20.42
N GLU A 70 -14.41 0.34 21.16
CA GLU A 70 -14.22 0.13 22.61
C GLU A 70 -12.93 -0.61 22.93
N ARG A 71 -12.48 -1.51 22.06
CA ARG A 71 -11.25 -2.25 22.24
C ARG A 71 -10.03 -1.40 21.92
N ALA A 72 -10.08 -0.57 20.88
CA ALA A 72 -9.05 0.43 20.61
C ALA A 72 -8.87 1.42 21.77
N ALA A 73 -9.95 1.72 22.51
CA ALA A 73 -9.92 2.56 23.70
C ALA A 73 -9.42 1.84 24.97
N ARG A 74 -9.46 0.51 25.02
CA ARG A 74 -9.08 -0.29 26.21
C ARG A 74 -7.63 -0.74 26.24
N PHE A 75 -6.96 -0.77 25.09
CA PHE A 75 -5.53 -1.09 25.05
C PHE A 75 -4.74 0.19 25.30
N ASP A 76 -4.06 0.22 26.45
CA ASP A 76 -2.92 1.13 26.62
C ASP A 76 -1.86 0.69 25.60
N LYS A 77 -1.80 1.38 24.45
CA LYS A 77 -0.84 1.10 23.36
C LYS A 77 0.61 1.31 23.82
N GLY A 78 0.79 1.77 25.04
CA GLY A 78 2.09 2.12 25.58
C GLY A 78 2.68 3.34 24.86
N ARG A 79 4.01 3.43 24.91
CA ARG A 79 4.74 4.50 24.24
C ARG A 79 4.94 4.17 22.76
N GLU A 80 4.98 5.19 21.94
CA GLU A 80 5.44 5.08 20.56
C GLU A 80 6.97 5.13 20.52
N LEU A 81 7.59 4.09 20.01
CA LEU A 81 9.04 3.98 19.91
C LEU A 81 9.46 4.11 18.45
N GLU A 82 10.48 4.91 18.22
CA GLU A 82 11.01 5.08 16.87
C GLU A 82 11.63 3.78 16.35
N VAL A 83 11.28 3.43 15.12
CA VAL A 83 11.80 2.25 14.43
C VAL A 83 12.38 2.65 13.07
N ARG A 84 13.35 1.87 12.60
CA ARG A 84 14.00 2.08 11.30
C ARG A 84 13.74 0.91 10.39
N VAL A 85 13.57 1.19 9.12
CA VAL A 85 13.47 0.16 8.08
C VAL A 85 14.85 -0.40 7.81
N MET A 86 15.03 -1.69 8.10
CA MET A 86 16.30 -2.40 7.88
C MET A 86 16.44 -2.86 6.43
N GLY A 87 15.34 -3.19 5.78
CA GLY A 87 15.31 -3.65 4.41
C GLY A 87 14.07 -4.47 4.08
N VAL A 88 14.03 -4.93 2.84
CA VAL A 88 13.04 -5.89 2.35
C VAL A 88 13.76 -7.21 2.09
N TYR A 89 13.19 -8.31 2.58
CA TYR A 89 13.80 -9.63 2.56
C TYR A 89 12.81 -10.66 2.03
N GLU A 90 13.35 -11.70 1.37
CA GLU A 90 12.59 -12.89 1.02
C GLU A 90 12.72 -13.93 2.12
N ARG A 91 11.60 -14.43 2.59
CA ARG A 91 11.56 -15.59 3.48
C ARG A 91 11.46 -16.86 2.65
N PHE A 92 12.40 -17.78 2.84
CA PHE A 92 12.40 -19.09 2.22
C PHE A 92 11.92 -20.14 3.21
N GLU A 93 11.14 -21.10 2.70
CA GLU A 93 10.75 -22.28 3.45
C GLU A 93 10.94 -23.51 2.55
N TYR A 94 11.71 -24.49 3.02
CA TYR A 94 12.12 -25.66 2.23
C TYR A 94 12.75 -25.31 0.86
N GLY A 95 13.53 -24.22 0.81
CA GLY A 95 14.19 -23.75 -0.42
C GLY A 95 13.28 -23.07 -1.44
N GLN A 96 12.02 -22.83 -1.10
CA GLN A 96 11.08 -22.08 -1.94
C GLN A 96 10.77 -20.71 -1.33
N PRO A 97 10.67 -19.62 -2.14
CA PRO A 97 10.25 -18.32 -1.66
C PRO A 97 8.80 -18.40 -1.12
N ARG A 98 8.60 -17.97 0.11
CA ARG A 98 7.30 -18.09 0.82
C ARG A 98 6.63 -16.74 1.01
N ALA A 99 7.41 -15.73 1.38
CA ALA A 99 6.89 -14.40 1.66
C ALA A 99 7.97 -13.35 1.47
N LEU A 100 7.53 -12.14 1.16
CA LEU A 100 8.35 -10.92 1.24
C LEU A 100 8.05 -10.25 2.58
N LEU A 101 9.09 -9.74 3.22
CA LEU A 101 9.03 -9.12 4.53
C LEU A 101 9.70 -7.75 4.47
N VAL A 102 9.11 -6.74 5.10
CA VAL A 102 9.85 -5.57 5.53
C VAL A 102 10.24 -5.75 7.00
N GLN A 103 11.48 -5.49 7.35
CA GLN A 103 11.96 -5.55 8.73
C GLN A 103 12.14 -4.15 9.29
N LEU A 104 11.54 -3.95 10.47
CA LEU A 104 11.65 -2.74 11.26
C LEU A 104 12.41 -3.04 12.53
N ARG A 105 13.31 -2.15 12.94
CA ARG A 105 14.13 -2.30 14.15
C ARG A 105 14.02 -1.08 15.02
N ASP A 106 13.82 -1.30 16.31
CA ASP A 106 13.86 -0.23 17.32
C ASP A 106 15.29 0.05 17.84
N ASN A 107 15.40 1.06 18.70
CA ASN A 107 16.67 1.44 19.30
C ASN A 107 17.18 0.46 20.38
N TYR A 108 16.34 -0.52 20.79
CA TYR A 108 16.70 -1.57 21.75
C TYR A 108 17.14 -2.87 21.09
N GLY A 109 17.12 -2.91 19.74
CA GLY A 109 17.54 -4.08 18.95
C GLY A 109 16.42 -5.09 18.68
N ARG A 110 15.16 -4.77 19.02
CA ARG A 110 14.01 -5.62 18.66
C ARG A 110 13.69 -5.44 17.18
N VAL A 111 13.49 -6.54 16.47
CA VAL A 111 13.17 -6.56 15.05
C VAL A 111 11.77 -7.11 14.86
N VAL A 112 10.94 -6.38 14.12
CA VAL A 112 9.58 -6.80 13.76
C VAL A 112 9.52 -7.02 12.24
N PRO A 113 9.28 -8.25 11.79
CA PRO A 113 9.04 -8.56 10.38
C PRO A 113 7.55 -8.39 10.05
N ILE A 114 7.24 -7.63 9.01
CA ILE A 114 5.88 -7.47 8.49
C ILE A 114 5.82 -8.08 7.09
N VAL A 115 4.89 -9.03 6.89
CA VAL A 115 4.66 -9.65 5.59
C VAL A 115 4.01 -8.64 4.65
N ILE A 116 4.55 -8.52 3.43
CA ILE A 116 4.10 -7.57 2.42
C ILE A 116 4.00 -8.24 1.04
N GLY A 117 3.21 -7.65 0.14
CA GLY A 117 3.12 -8.09 -1.24
C GLY A 117 4.30 -7.62 -2.11
N PRO A 118 4.45 -8.19 -3.33
CA PRO A 118 5.55 -7.84 -4.22
C PRO A 118 5.57 -6.37 -4.66
N CYS A 119 4.40 -5.76 -4.86
CA CYS A 119 4.29 -4.36 -5.24
C CYS A 119 4.70 -3.43 -4.10
N GLU A 120 4.28 -3.75 -2.88
CA GLU A 120 4.65 -3.03 -1.66
C GLU A 120 6.16 -3.18 -1.38
N ALA A 121 6.69 -4.39 -1.53
CA ALA A 121 8.11 -4.68 -1.39
C ALA A 121 8.95 -3.84 -2.35
N HIS A 122 8.56 -3.80 -3.63
CA HIS A 122 9.22 -2.97 -4.63
C HIS A 122 9.14 -1.48 -4.29
N ALA A 123 7.96 -1.00 -3.84
CA ALA A 123 7.78 0.40 -3.47
C ALA A 123 8.66 0.83 -2.30
N ILE A 124 8.86 -0.04 -1.29
CA ILE A 124 9.73 0.21 -0.14
C ILE A 124 11.20 0.12 -0.56
N ALA A 125 11.59 -0.94 -1.25
CA ALA A 125 12.98 -1.14 -1.69
C ALA A 125 13.46 0.00 -2.59
N SER A 126 12.64 0.44 -3.54
CA SER A 126 12.93 1.56 -4.43
C SER A 126 13.16 2.87 -3.65
N ALA A 127 12.34 3.11 -2.60
CA ALA A 127 12.52 4.28 -1.75
C ALA A 127 13.80 4.21 -0.90
N LEU A 128 14.12 3.03 -0.35
CA LEU A 128 15.36 2.79 0.43
C LEU A 128 16.61 2.99 -0.42
N ASN A 129 16.57 2.55 -1.69
CA ASN A 129 17.67 2.69 -2.64
C ASN A 129 17.74 4.07 -3.31
N GLU A 130 16.84 4.99 -2.96
CA GLU A 130 16.72 6.32 -3.60
C GLU A 130 16.59 6.24 -5.13
N GLU A 131 15.93 5.19 -5.63
CA GLU A 131 15.71 5.00 -7.06
C GLU A 131 14.73 6.04 -7.60
N THR A 132 15.07 6.60 -8.76
CA THR A 132 14.20 7.55 -9.45
C THR A 132 13.67 6.90 -10.72
N PRO A 133 12.46 6.36 -10.72
CA PRO A 133 11.86 5.75 -11.90
C PRO A 133 11.58 6.83 -12.98
N PRO A 134 11.60 6.46 -14.29
CA PRO A 134 11.34 7.41 -15.37
C PRO A 134 9.95 8.04 -15.31
N ARG A 135 8.99 7.37 -14.70
CA ARG A 135 7.65 7.87 -14.40
C ARG A 135 7.32 7.64 -12.93
N PRO A 136 6.61 8.58 -12.28
CA PRO A 136 6.22 8.41 -10.88
C PRO A 136 5.38 7.14 -10.68
N MET A 137 5.78 6.31 -9.73
CA MET A 137 4.98 5.17 -9.25
C MET A 137 3.87 5.67 -8.30
N THR A 138 2.99 4.79 -7.85
CA THR A 138 1.81 5.17 -7.03
C THR A 138 2.17 6.01 -5.81
N HIS A 139 3.17 5.60 -5.03
CA HIS A 139 3.59 6.35 -3.83
C HIS A 139 4.32 7.65 -4.18
N ASP A 140 5.02 7.70 -5.32
CA ASP A 140 5.63 8.95 -5.81
C ASP A 140 4.56 9.94 -6.26
N LEU A 141 3.52 9.44 -6.94
CA LEU A 141 2.38 10.25 -7.35
C LEU A 141 1.64 10.79 -6.12
N THR A 142 1.36 9.93 -5.13
CA THR A 142 0.73 10.33 -3.87
C THR A 142 1.56 11.43 -3.17
N ARG A 143 2.87 11.23 -3.03
CA ARG A 143 3.77 12.25 -2.49
C ARG A 143 3.66 13.56 -3.26
N ASN A 144 3.69 13.49 -4.60
CA ASN A 144 3.63 14.70 -5.44
C ASN A 144 2.30 15.44 -5.27
N ILE A 145 1.18 14.71 -5.14
CA ILE A 145 -0.15 15.31 -4.89
C ILE A 145 -0.16 16.00 -3.53
N LEU A 146 0.22 15.31 -2.45
CA LEU A 146 0.25 15.87 -1.10
C LEU A 146 1.14 17.12 -1.04
N THR A 147 2.34 17.04 -1.60
CA THR A 147 3.27 18.20 -1.64
C THR A 147 2.68 19.38 -2.38
N ARG A 148 1.98 19.16 -3.52
CA ARG A 148 1.33 20.24 -4.28
C ARG A 148 0.15 20.86 -3.55
N LEU A 149 -0.50 20.10 -2.67
CA LEU A 149 -1.57 20.59 -1.79
C LEU A 149 -1.04 21.27 -0.53
N GLY A 150 0.28 21.36 -0.35
CA GLY A 150 0.89 21.94 0.85
C GLY A 150 0.80 21.04 2.07
N VAL A 151 0.59 19.73 1.86
CA VAL A 151 0.51 18.72 2.92
C VAL A 151 1.85 18.02 3.07
N SER A 152 2.31 17.83 4.31
CA SER A 152 3.48 17.04 4.66
C SER A 152 3.09 15.86 5.58
N ILE A 153 3.93 14.85 5.65
CA ILE A 153 3.80 13.78 6.64
C ILE A 153 4.68 14.16 7.83
N ASP A 154 4.07 14.26 9.00
CA ASP A 154 4.78 14.48 10.26
C ASP A 154 5.44 13.19 10.72
N ARG A 155 4.64 12.15 10.83
CA ARG A 155 5.08 10.81 11.28
C ARG A 155 4.15 9.72 10.77
N VAL A 156 4.62 8.50 10.89
CA VAL A 156 3.84 7.27 10.70
C VAL A 156 3.92 6.45 11.98
N VAL A 157 2.80 5.87 12.40
CA VAL A 157 2.74 5.02 13.59
C VAL A 157 2.13 3.68 13.22
N ILE A 158 2.84 2.59 13.49
CA ILE A 158 2.29 1.23 13.45
C ILE A 158 1.75 0.97 14.85
N ASP A 159 0.43 1.13 15.00
CA ASP A 159 -0.18 1.36 16.29
C ASP A 159 -0.93 0.14 16.86
N ASP A 160 -1.19 -0.88 16.05
CA ASP A 160 -1.91 -2.07 16.51
C ASP A 160 -1.52 -3.34 15.74
N LEU A 161 -1.76 -4.50 16.39
CA LEU A 161 -1.66 -5.83 15.80
C LEU A 161 -2.87 -6.65 16.25
N TRP A 162 -3.75 -6.97 15.30
CA TRP A 162 -4.96 -7.69 15.56
C TRP A 162 -5.12 -8.88 14.63
N GLN A 163 -5.27 -10.09 15.20
CA GLN A 163 -5.40 -11.35 14.45
C GLN A 163 -4.33 -11.57 13.39
N GLY A 164 -3.07 -11.17 13.68
CA GLY A 164 -1.95 -11.26 12.75
C GLY A 164 -1.92 -10.17 11.69
N THR A 165 -2.79 -9.17 11.77
CA THR A 165 -2.82 -8.01 10.87
C THR A 165 -2.30 -6.78 11.61
N PHE A 166 -1.27 -6.15 11.05
CA PHE A 166 -0.75 -4.87 11.54
C PHE A 166 -1.58 -3.72 11.00
N TYR A 167 -1.80 -2.71 11.85
CA TYR A 167 -2.47 -1.47 11.51
C TYR A 167 -1.50 -0.30 11.63
N ALA A 168 -1.69 0.72 10.82
CA ALA A 168 -0.86 1.91 10.84
C ALA A 168 -1.66 3.17 10.56
N LYS A 169 -1.12 4.29 11.03
CA LYS A 169 -1.65 5.63 10.82
C LYS A 169 -0.59 6.54 10.24
N ILE A 170 -1.02 7.40 9.34
CA ILE A 170 -0.21 8.48 8.79
C ILE A 170 -0.73 9.78 9.39
N TYR A 171 0.14 10.53 10.03
CA TYR A 171 -0.16 11.87 10.54
C TYR A 171 0.30 12.90 9.54
N LEU A 172 -0.66 13.60 8.96
CA LEU A 172 -0.44 14.65 7.96
C LEU A 172 -0.54 16.01 8.62
N ILE A 173 0.26 16.97 8.15
CA ILE A 173 0.16 18.37 8.53
C ILE A 173 -0.28 19.18 7.31
N HIS A 174 -1.37 19.94 7.46
CA HIS A 174 -1.86 20.90 6.50
C HIS A 174 -2.12 22.25 7.19
N GLY A 175 -1.21 23.20 7.01
CA GLY A 175 -1.22 24.43 7.79
C GLY A 175 -1.01 24.18 9.28
N ASP A 176 -1.98 24.52 10.09
CA ASP A 176 -1.98 24.29 11.55
C ASP A 176 -2.78 23.04 11.97
N GLU A 177 -3.29 22.28 11.02
CA GLU A 177 -4.09 21.08 11.29
C GLU A 177 -3.25 19.82 11.16
N GLU A 178 -3.40 18.93 12.14
CA GLU A 178 -2.96 17.52 12.07
C GLU A 178 -4.14 16.65 11.65
N ILE A 179 -3.94 15.84 10.61
CA ILE A 179 -4.94 14.94 10.04
C ILE A 179 -4.43 13.51 10.18
N GLU A 180 -5.18 12.68 10.89
CA GLU A 180 -4.90 11.25 11.02
C GLU A 180 -5.54 10.49 9.86
N VAL A 181 -4.78 9.62 9.20
CA VAL A 181 -5.24 8.79 8.09
C VAL A 181 -4.89 7.34 8.37
N ASP A 182 -5.90 6.46 8.34
CA ASP A 182 -5.70 5.02 8.40
C ASP A 182 -4.97 4.50 7.16
N ALA A 183 -4.04 3.58 7.35
CA ALA A 183 -3.22 3.05 6.26
C ALA A 183 -2.73 1.63 6.55
N ARG A 184 -2.46 0.88 5.49
CA ARG A 184 -1.68 -0.35 5.65
C ARG A 184 -0.24 0.00 6.01
N PRO A 185 0.43 -0.78 6.89
CA PRO A 185 1.82 -0.52 7.25
C PRO A 185 2.76 -0.36 6.06
N SER A 186 2.59 -1.19 5.03
CA SER A 186 3.42 -1.12 3.81
C SER A 186 3.31 0.21 3.07
N ASP A 187 2.09 0.76 2.94
CA ASP A 187 1.86 2.05 2.28
C ASP A 187 2.39 3.21 3.13
N ALA A 188 2.13 3.14 4.43
CA ALA A 188 2.62 4.12 5.39
C ALA A 188 4.16 4.18 5.40
N ILE A 189 4.84 3.04 5.45
CA ILE A 189 6.30 2.93 5.37
C ILE A 189 6.82 3.49 4.03
N ALA A 190 6.21 3.09 2.90
CA ALA A 190 6.63 3.53 1.58
C ALA A 190 6.50 5.05 1.40
N LEU A 191 5.48 5.67 2.00
CA LEU A 191 5.29 7.12 2.02
C LEU A 191 6.23 7.80 3.01
N ALA A 192 6.41 7.26 4.23
CA ALA A 192 7.33 7.80 5.22
C ALA A 192 8.75 7.93 4.66
N LEU A 193 9.25 6.88 3.99
CA LEU A 193 10.57 6.89 3.35
C LEU A 193 10.69 8.01 2.30
N ARG A 194 9.65 8.25 1.50
CA ARG A 194 9.63 9.28 0.47
C ARG A 194 9.56 10.71 1.01
N PHE A 195 8.90 10.88 2.14
CA PHE A 195 8.83 12.17 2.85
C PHE A 195 9.98 12.36 3.84
N ARG A 196 10.77 11.30 4.10
CA ARG A 196 11.78 11.26 5.17
C ARG A 196 11.16 11.53 6.55
N ALA A 197 9.93 11.07 6.72
CA ALA A 197 9.20 11.17 7.96
C ALA A 197 9.62 10.04 8.91
N PRO A 198 9.65 10.28 10.23
CA PRO A 198 9.94 9.24 11.21
C PRO A 198 8.83 8.20 11.26
N ILE A 199 9.23 6.96 11.56
CA ILE A 199 8.33 5.83 11.73
C ILE A 199 8.39 5.40 13.19
N TYR A 200 7.22 5.27 13.80
CA TYR A 200 7.06 4.79 15.16
C TYR A 200 6.26 3.49 15.18
N MET A 201 6.44 2.74 16.25
CA MET A 201 5.65 1.55 16.54
C MET A 201 5.23 1.56 17.99
N ALA A 202 3.98 1.17 18.24
CA ALA A 202 3.48 1.05 19.61
C ALA A 202 4.28 0.00 20.39
N GLU A 203 4.60 0.29 21.64
CA GLU A 203 5.37 -0.60 22.51
C GLU A 203 4.68 -1.97 22.68
N SER A 204 3.35 -1.99 22.70
CA SER A 204 2.55 -3.21 22.73
C SER A 204 2.77 -4.12 21.52
N VAL A 205 2.95 -3.55 20.33
CA VAL A 205 3.25 -4.30 19.10
C VAL A 205 4.66 -4.86 19.15
N LEU A 206 5.63 -4.06 19.63
CA LEU A 206 7.02 -4.48 19.82
C LEU A 206 7.18 -5.57 20.89
N GLU A 207 6.31 -5.62 21.89
CA GLU A 207 6.32 -6.67 22.92
C GLU A 207 5.78 -7.99 22.38
N ILE A 208 4.80 -7.95 21.47
CA ILE A 208 4.19 -9.14 20.88
C ILE A 208 5.07 -9.75 19.79
N GLU A 209 5.57 -8.95 18.87
CA GLU A 209 6.24 -9.40 17.63
C GLU A 209 7.75 -9.10 17.60
N GLY A 210 8.24 -8.31 18.56
CA GLY A 210 9.66 -7.95 18.61
C GLY A 210 10.52 -9.17 18.93
N GLN A 211 11.36 -9.56 17.96
CA GLN A 211 12.36 -10.63 18.11
C GLN A 211 13.70 -10.02 18.49
N SER A 212 14.37 -10.54 19.52
CA SER A 212 15.74 -10.14 19.79
C SER A 212 16.69 -10.71 18.72
N GLU A 213 17.71 -9.95 18.30
CA GLU A 213 18.69 -10.36 17.28
C GLU A 213 19.60 -11.55 17.71
N ASP A 214 19.39 -12.17 18.87
CA ASP A 214 20.22 -13.24 19.39
C ASP A 214 20.05 -14.60 18.66
N TYR A 215 19.61 -14.62 17.43
CA TYR A 215 19.68 -15.81 16.56
C TYR A 215 20.84 -15.69 15.58
N SER A 216 22.05 -15.91 16.11
CA SER A 216 23.26 -16.23 15.31
C SER A 216 23.39 -17.73 15.13
#